data_8fba463e2f1919d0420f652032d0dfb4
#
_entry.id   8fba463e2f1919d0420f652032d0dfb4
#
_cell.length_a   1.000
_cell.length_b   1.000
_cell.length_c   1.000
_cell.angle_alpha   90.00
_cell.angle_beta   90.00
_cell.angle_gamma   90.00
#
_symmetry.space_group_name_H-M   'P 1'
#
loop_
_entity.id
_entity.type
_entity.pdbx_description
1 polymer ?
#
loop_
_entity_poly.entity_id
_entity_poly.type
_entity_poly.pdbx_seq_one_letter_code
_entity_poly.pdbx_strand_id
1 'polypeptide(L)'
;IAGVIAALSPRNEWNRNKFDAKQICKEFLSNKYYQLNLFGYHFLLNSKVCTFHANKSKAIKILLSDDSEIETILKGNKLINFYRCIIGDSEAICIDGHAFNIAANRVTSLAEVPPISDKNYKIIANLYRETKNFINKEYNLNLKTYQIQSVTWNKYKDINNK
;
A
#
# COMPACT_ATOMS: atom_id res chain seq x y z
N ILE A 1 12.37 2.96 -2.55
CA ILE A 1 11.37 3.98 -2.11
C ILE A 1 9.97 3.38 -2.05
N ALA A 2 9.50 2.62 -3.06
CA ALA A 2 8.15 2.05 -3.09
C ALA A 2 7.81 1.21 -1.84
N GLY A 3 8.72 0.34 -1.42
CA GLY A 3 8.57 -0.46 -0.21
C GLY A 3 8.46 0.38 1.07
N VAL A 4 9.20 1.50 1.14
CA VAL A 4 9.11 2.45 2.27
C VAL A 4 7.73 3.11 2.31
N ILE A 5 7.21 3.57 1.17
CA ILE A 5 5.85 4.12 1.07
C ILE A 5 4.82 3.08 1.54
N ALA A 6 4.95 1.84 1.09
CA ALA A 6 4.05 0.77 1.50
C ALA A 6 4.12 0.49 3.02
N ALA A 7 5.32 0.45 3.60
CA ALA A 7 5.52 0.23 5.03
C ALA A 7 4.90 1.34 5.90
N LEU A 8 4.97 2.60 5.47
CA LEU A 8 4.47 3.77 6.20
C LEU A 8 2.97 4.03 5.99
N SER A 9 2.31 3.32 5.05
CA SER A 9 0.93 3.60 4.63
C SER A 9 -0.16 3.31 5.66
N PRO A 10 -0.04 2.36 6.61
CA PRO A 10 -1.14 2.05 7.51
C PRO A 10 -1.56 3.27 8.35
N ARG A 11 -2.84 3.67 8.23
CA ARG A 11 -3.44 4.83 8.91
C ARG A 11 -2.72 6.16 8.62
N ASN A 12 -2.08 6.27 7.46
CA ASN A 12 -1.41 7.49 7.02
C ASN A 12 -2.12 8.04 5.76
N GLU A 13 -2.32 9.34 5.70
CA GLU A 13 -2.89 10.01 4.54
C GLU A 13 -1.87 9.99 3.39
N TRP A 14 -2.34 9.91 2.13
CA TRP A 14 -1.48 9.66 0.97
C TRP A 14 -0.37 10.70 0.77
N ASN A 15 -0.70 11.99 0.87
CA ASN A 15 0.31 13.04 0.68
C ASN A 15 1.30 13.06 1.84
N ARG A 16 0.81 12.84 3.06
CA ARG A 16 1.66 12.71 4.25
C ARG A 16 2.55 11.48 4.16
N ASN A 17 2.04 10.34 3.70
CA ASN A 17 2.82 9.12 3.51
C ASN A 17 3.98 9.33 2.53
N LYS A 18 3.72 9.99 1.38
CA LYS A 18 4.78 10.33 0.42
C LYS A 18 5.83 11.26 1.02
N PHE A 19 5.40 12.25 1.79
CA PHE A 19 6.30 13.17 2.48
C PHE A 19 7.17 12.45 3.51
N ASP A 20 6.57 11.62 4.36
CA ASP A 20 7.27 10.84 5.38
C ASP A 20 8.27 9.86 4.75
N ALA A 21 7.88 9.18 3.66
CA ALA A 21 8.78 8.30 2.91
C ALA A 21 9.98 9.05 2.33
N LYS A 22 9.74 10.23 1.74
CA LYS A 22 10.82 11.09 1.23
C LYS A 22 11.76 11.53 2.33
N GLN A 23 11.21 11.90 3.49
CA GLN A 23 11.99 12.36 4.64
C GLN A 23 12.93 11.26 5.14
N ILE A 24 12.42 10.06 5.41
CA ILE A 24 13.23 8.96 5.92
C ILE A 24 14.28 8.49 4.90
N CYS A 25 13.93 8.45 3.61
CA CYS A 25 14.90 8.12 2.56
C CYS A 25 16.01 9.18 2.45
N LYS A 26 15.66 10.47 2.57
CA LYS A 26 16.65 11.56 2.56
C LYS A 26 17.60 11.45 3.75
N GLU A 27 17.09 11.21 4.94
CA GLU A 27 17.90 11.01 6.15
C GLU A 27 18.82 9.78 6.02
N PHE A 28 18.30 8.69 5.45
CA PHE A 28 19.10 7.49 5.16
C PHE A 28 20.26 7.79 4.19
N LEU A 29 19.99 8.50 3.09
CA LEU A 29 20.99 8.82 2.08
C LEU A 29 22.05 9.83 2.56
N SER A 30 21.66 10.78 3.42
CA SER A 30 22.58 11.79 3.96
C SER A 30 23.53 11.24 5.02
N ASN A 31 23.19 10.12 5.65
CA ASN A 31 23.94 9.53 6.76
C ASN A 31 24.63 8.22 6.38
N LYS A 32 25.45 8.23 5.31
CA LYS A 32 26.15 7.04 4.77
C LYS A 32 26.93 6.24 5.82
N TYR A 33 27.44 6.86 6.88
CA TYR A 33 28.19 6.22 7.97
C TYR A 33 27.29 5.34 8.87
N TYR A 34 25.98 5.57 8.87
CA TYR A 34 25.04 4.85 9.73
C TYR A 34 24.35 3.66 9.03
N GLN A 35 24.60 3.48 7.75
CA GLN A 35 23.91 2.48 6.93
C GLN A 35 24.19 1.04 7.33
N LEU A 36 25.27 0.80 8.08
CA LEU A 36 25.78 -0.55 8.37
C LEU A 36 25.85 -0.91 9.86
N ASN A 37 25.34 -0.05 10.76
CA ASN A 37 25.44 -0.32 12.20
C ASN A 37 24.16 -0.02 12.98
N LEU A 38 24.13 -0.49 14.22
CA LEU A 38 23.04 -0.33 15.16
C LEU A 38 22.69 1.16 15.42
N PHE A 39 23.65 2.07 15.36
CA PHE A 39 23.44 3.50 15.56
C PHE A 39 22.63 4.12 14.43
N GLY A 40 22.87 3.73 13.18
CA GLY A 40 22.09 4.21 12.03
C GLY A 40 20.64 3.78 12.12
N TYR A 41 20.37 2.57 12.54
CA TYR A 41 19.00 2.09 12.78
C TYR A 41 18.29 2.93 13.85
N HIS A 42 18.94 3.16 15.01
CA HIS A 42 18.38 3.98 16.08
C HIS A 42 18.20 5.44 15.67
N PHE A 43 19.13 6.01 14.91
CA PHE A 43 19.00 7.36 14.37
C PHE A 43 17.75 7.50 13.49
N LEU A 44 17.56 6.61 12.55
CA LEU A 44 16.38 6.61 11.68
C LEU A 44 15.07 6.34 12.41
N LEU A 45 15.09 5.57 13.50
CA LEU A 45 13.92 5.38 14.36
C LEU A 45 13.47 6.67 15.04
N ASN A 46 14.36 7.63 15.26
CA ASN A 46 14.04 8.95 15.81
C ASN A 46 13.58 9.97 14.76
N SER A 47 13.55 9.61 13.46
CA SER A 47 13.05 10.47 12.39
C SER A 47 11.62 10.95 12.69
N LYS A 48 11.35 12.23 12.44
CA LYS A 48 10.03 12.84 12.66
C LYS A 48 9.07 12.51 11.52
N VAL A 49 8.58 11.29 11.49
CA VAL A 49 7.56 10.84 10.53
C VAL A 49 6.27 10.44 11.26
N CYS A 50 5.13 10.74 10.65
CA CYS A 50 3.81 10.56 11.24
C CYS A 50 3.31 9.12 11.06
N THR A 51 3.89 8.17 11.79
CA THR A 51 3.51 6.76 11.72
C THR A 51 3.81 6.02 13.01
N PHE A 52 3.24 4.82 13.15
CA PHE A 52 3.54 3.93 14.27
C PHE A 52 4.99 3.44 14.22
N HIS A 53 5.59 3.25 15.40
CA HIS A 53 6.96 2.77 15.54
C HIS A 53 7.23 1.47 14.75
N ALA A 54 6.28 0.52 14.75
CA ALA A 54 6.38 -0.72 13.99
C ALA A 54 6.46 -0.51 12.47
N ASN A 55 5.73 0.47 11.93
CA ASN A 55 5.76 0.81 10.51
C ASN A 55 7.08 1.48 10.13
N LYS A 56 7.57 2.38 10.97
CA LYS A 56 8.88 3.02 10.81
C LYS A 56 10.00 1.99 10.83
N SER A 57 9.96 1.05 11.78
CA SER A 57 10.92 -0.06 11.86
C SER A 57 10.94 -0.91 10.58
N LYS A 58 9.76 -1.21 9.99
CA LYS A 58 9.69 -1.90 8.68
C LYS A 58 10.32 -1.07 7.56
N ALA A 59 10.01 0.23 7.51
CA ALA A 59 10.57 1.13 6.49
C ALA A 59 12.10 1.18 6.55
N ILE A 60 12.67 1.25 7.75
CA ILE A 60 14.12 1.23 7.95
C ILE A 60 14.73 -0.11 7.53
N LYS A 61 14.09 -1.24 7.90
CA LYS A 61 14.55 -2.56 7.46
C LYS A 61 14.60 -2.67 5.94
N ILE A 62 13.59 -2.14 5.25
CA ILE A 62 13.55 -2.11 3.78
C ILE A 62 14.70 -1.28 3.20
N LEU A 63 15.05 -0.15 3.83
CA LEU A 63 16.19 0.67 3.39
C LEU A 63 17.55 -0.02 3.55
N LEU A 64 17.62 -0.99 4.47
CA LEU A 64 18.84 -1.74 4.81
C LEU A 64 18.90 -3.11 4.15
N SER A 65 17.85 -3.54 3.43
CA SER A 65 17.72 -4.84 2.81
C SER A 65 17.84 -4.78 1.29
N ASP A 66 18.00 -5.93 0.65
CA ASP A 66 17.90 -6.08 -0.80
C ASP A 66 16.44 -6.02 -1.25
N ASP A 67 16.22 -5.66 -2.51
CA ASP A 67 14.88 -5.53 -3.10
C ASP A 67 14.08 -6.85 -3.02
N SER A 68 14.75 -7.99 -3.07
CA SER A 68 14.12 -9.33 -2.95
C SER A 68 13.50 -9.61 -1.58
N GLU A 69 13.89 -8.87 -0.54
CA GLU A 69 13.40 -9.06 0.83
C GLU A 69 12.19 -8.18 1.17
N ILE A 70 11.86 -7.19 0.32
CA ILE A 70 10.84 -6.18 0.59
C ILE A 70 9.49 -6.82 0.95
N GLU A 71 9.03 -7.80 0.18
CA GLU A 71 7.74 -8.45 0.43
C GLU A 71 7.74 -9.27 1.74
N THR A 72 8.86 -9.89 2.07
CA THR A 72 9.04 -10.61 3.34
C THR A 72 8.98 -9.68 4.54
N ILE A 73 9.55 -8.48 4.42
CA ILE A 73 9.53 -7.45 5.47
C ILE A 73 8.13 -6.84 5.62
N LEU A 74 7.47 -6.53 4.50
CA LEU A 74 6.14 -5.91 4.50
C LEU A 74 5.11 -6.78 5.18
N LYS A 75 5.05 -8.05 4.86
CA LYS A 75 4.10 -9.06 5.35
C LYS A 75 2.63 -8.69 5.14
N GLY A 76 1.82 -9.68 4.81
CA GLY A 76 0.39 -9.55 4.62
C GLY A 76 -0.01 -8.98 3.26
N ASN A 77 -1.10 -9.55 2.71
CA ASN A 77 -1.55 -9.31 1.34
C ASN A 77 -1.75 -7.83 1.01
N LYS A 78 -2.29 -7.05 1.95
CA LYS A 78 -2.58 -5.63 1.72
C LYS A 78 -1.30 -4.83 1.43
N LEU A 79 -0.27 -4.94 2.28
CA LEU A 79 0.96 -4.16 2.13
C LEU A 79 1.79 -4.62 0.93
N ILE A 80 1.89 -5.93 0.72
CA ILE A 80 2.60 -6.51 -0.43
C ILE A 80 1.94 -6.04 -1.73
N ASN A 81 0.62 -6.16 -1.85
CA ASN A 81 -0.06 -5.73 -3.07
C ASN A 81 -0.05 -4.21 -3.24
N PHE A 82 -0.06 -3.42 -2.15
CA PHE A 82 0.10 -1.97 -2.26
C PHE A 82 1.49 -1.61 -2.82
N TYR A 83 2.55 -2.27 -2.33
CA TYR A 83 3.89 -2.13 -2.90
C TYR A 83 3.92 -2.52 -4.39
N ARG A 84 3.33 -3.66 -4.75
CA ARG A 84 3.24 -4.11 -6.15
C ARG A 84 2.49 -3.12 -7.05
N CYS A 85 1.41 -2.53 -6.56
CA CYS A 85 0.70 -1.46 -7.28
C CYS A 85 1.61 -0.25 -7.54
N ILE A 86 2.43 0.16 -6.56
CA ILE A 86 3.33 1.31 -6.69
C ILE A 86 4.43 1.04 -7.72
N ILE A 87 4.96 -0.18 -7.79
CA ILE A 87 5.98 -0.56 -8.80
C ILE A 87 5.39 -0.89 -10.17
N GLY A 88 4.07 -0.85 -10.31
CA GLY A 88 3.38 -0.97 -11.60
C GLY A 88 3.01 -2.40 -12.02
N ASP A 89 3.00 -3.37 -11.10
CA ASP A 89 2.47 -4.72 -11.36
C ASP A 89 1.01 -4.62 -11.81
N SER A 90 0.73 -5.05 -13.04
CA SER A 90 -0.56 -4.90 -13.70
C SER A 90 -1.68 -5.73 -13.05
N GLU A 91 -1.34 -6.80 -12.36
CA GLU A 91 -2.27 -7.74 -11.74
C GLU A 91 -2.41 -7.51 -10.23
N ALA A 92 -1.58 -6.63 -9.67
CA ALA A 92 -1.66 -6.29 -8.25
C ALA A 92 -2.90 -5.44 -7.95
N ILE A 93 -3.47 -5.71 -6.79
CA ILE A 93 -4.57 -4.92 -6.25
C ILE A 93 -4.52 -4.90 -4.72
N CYS A 94 -4.59 -3.70 -4.15
CA CYS A 94 -4.54 -3.49 -2.71
C CYS A 94 -5.96 -3.54 -2.11
N ILE A 95 -6.43 -4.70 -1.69
CA ILE A 95 -7.74 -4.82 -1.05
C ILE A 95 -7.68 -4.25 0.36
N ASP A 96 -8.30 -3.10 0.55
CA ASP A 96 -8.55 -2.44 1.83
C ASP A 96 -10.04 -2.48 2.19
N GLY A 97 -10.43 -1.80 3.27
CA GLY A 97 -11.83 -1.76 3.70
C GLY A 97 -12.76 -1.12 2.66
N HIS A 98 -12.31 -0.13 1.91
CA HIS A 98 -13.11 0.48 0.84
C HIS A 98 -13.28 -0.50 -0.32
N ALA A 99 -12.21 -1.15 -0.77
CA ALA A 99 -12.27 -2.15 -1.83
C ALA A 99 -13.18 -3.35 -1.43
N PHE A 100 -13.15 -3.74 -0.16
CA PHE A 100 -14.06 -4.74 0.38
C PHE A 100 -15.52 -4.27 0.29
N ASN A 101 -15.83 -3.07 0.77
CA ASN A 101 -17.19 -2.52 0.74
C ASN A 101 -17.73 -2.39 -0.69
N ILE A 102 -16.90 -1.94 -1.63
CA ILE A 102 -17.25 -1.85 -3.05
C ILE A 102 -17.59 -3.24 -3.61
N ALA A 103 -16.72 -4.23 -3.39
CA ALA A 103 -16.93 -5.59 -3.87
C ALA A 103 -18.14 -6.28 -3.23
N ALA A 104 -18.43 -5.95 -1.96
CA ALA A 104 -19.59 -6.47 -1.23
C ALA A 104 -20.88 -5.67 -1.46
N ASN A 105 -20.84 -4.61 -2.30
CA ASN A 105 -21.92 -3.65 -2.50
C ASN A 105 -22.51 -3.11 -1.17
N ARG A 106 -21.62 -2.69 -0.28
CA ARG A 106 -21.98 -2.20 1.06
C ARG A 106 -21.52 -0.76 1.28
N VAL A 107 -22.26 -0.05 2.13
CA VAL A 107 -21.89 1.27 2.63
C VAL A 107 -21.79 1.16 4.14
N THR A 108 -20.61 0.76 4.63
CA THR A 108 -20.32 0.62 6.06
C THR A 108 -19.07 1.40 6.43
N SER A 109 -18.96 1.79 7.69
CA SER A 109 -17.73 2.40 8.20
C SER A 109 -16.56 1.41 8.09
N LEU A 110 -15.33 1.93 7.99
CA LEU A 110 -14.13 1.08 7.96
C LEU A 110 -13.94 0.27 9.24
N ALA A 111 -14.52 0.72 10.37
CA ALA A 111 -14.49 0.01 11.64
C ALA A 111 -15.37 -1.25 11.64
N GLU A 112 -16.38 -1.30 10.78
CA GLU A 112 -17.33 -2.42 10.63
C GLU A 112 -16.86 -3.44 9.59
N VAL A 113 -15.80 -3.13 8.83
CA VAL A 113 -15.23 -4.08 7.87
C VAL A 113 -14.52 -5.21 8.64
N PRO A 114 -14.94 -6.47 8.45
CA PRO A 114 -14.28 -7.59 9.13
C PRO A 114 -12.85 -7.77 8.63
N PRO A 115 -11.98 -8.44 9.42
CA PRO A 115 -10.68 -8.85 8.94
C PRO A 115 -10.79 -9.65 7.65
N ILE A 116 -10.07 -9.21 6.61
CA ILE A 116 -10.14 -9.85 5.29
C ILE A 116 -9.20 -11.06 5.28
N SER A 117 -9.78 -12.26 5.31
CA SER A 117 -9.02 -13.52 5.21
C SER A 117 -8.34 -13.65 3.84
N ASP A 118 -7.30 -14.46 3.75
CA ASP A 118 -6.61 -14.72 2.48
C ASP A 118 -7.54 -15.26 1.40
N LYS A 119 -8.52 -16.10 1.79
CA LYS A 119 -9.56 -16.59 0.88
C LYS A 119 -10.40 -15.45 0.33
N ASN A 120 -10.92 -14.58 1.19
CA ASN A 120 -11.75 -13.45 0.78
C ASN A 120 -10.93 -12.43 -0.02
N TYR A 121 -9.65 -12.21 0.34
CA TYR A 121 -8.75 -11.38 -0.43
C TYR A 121 -8.62 -11.85 -1.88
N LYS A 122 -8.40 -13.15 -2.08
CA LYS A 122 -8.29 -13.75 -3.43
C LYS A 122 -9.59 -13.61 -4.22
N ILE A 123 -10.75 -13.85 -3.59
CA ILE A 123 -12.07 -13.71 -4.24
C ILE A 123 -12.25 -12.27 -4.72
N ILE A 124 -12.05 -11.29 -3.84
CA ILE A 124 -12.22 -9.87 -4.19
C ILE A 124 -11.23 -9.45 -5.27
N ALA A 125 -9.96 -9.87 -5.15
CA ALA A 125 -8.95 -9.57 -6.16
C ALA A 125 -9.33 -10.12 -7.54
N ASN A 126 -9.92 -11.32 -7.61
CA ASN A 126 -10.40 -11.90 -8.87
C ASN A 126 -11.57 -11.11 -9.44
N LEU A 127 -12.53 -10.67 -8.64
CA LEU A 127 -13.63 -9.81 -9.11
C LEU A 127 -13.11 -8.55 -9.79
N TYR A 128 -12.11 -7.89 -9.22
CA TYR A 128 -11.50 -6.71 -9.84
C TYR A 128 -10.76 -7.04 -11.15
N ARG A 129 -10.08 -8.21 -11.23
CA ARG A 129 -9.41 -8.64 -12.46
C ARG A 129 -10.42 -8.98 -13.56
N GLU A 130 -11.50 -9.66 -13.23
CA GLU A 130 -12.60 -9.96 -14.16
C GLU A 130 -13.25 -8.67 -14.65
N THR A 131 -13.52 -7.71 -13.77
CA THR A 131 -14.03 -6.38 -14.11
C THR A 131 -13.07 -5.65 -15.06
N LYS A 132 -11.77 -5.66 -14.77
CA LYS A 132 -10.74 -5.11 -15.66
C LYS A 132 -10.82 -5.75 -17.06
N ASN A 133 -10.86 -7.08 -17.11
CA ASN A 133 -10.89 -7.80 -18.39
C ASN A 133 -12.15 -7.49 -19.19
N PHE A 134 -13.31 -7.44 -18.53
CA PHE A 134 -14.57 -7.05 -19.15
C PHE A 134 -14.51 -5.63 -19.72
N ILE A 135 -14.10 -4.64 -18.92
CA ILE A 135 -14.01 -3.22 -19.34
C ILE A 135 -13.02 -3.06 -20.48
N ASN A 136 -11.84 -3.68 -20.39
CA ASN A 136 -10.83 -3.59 -21.43
C ASN A 136 -11.34 -4.16 -22.77
N LYS A 137 -12.05 -5.28 -22.73
CA LYS A 137 -12.64 -5.91 -23.92
C LYS A 137 -13.77 -5.06 -24.51
N GLU A 138 -14.70 -4.61 -23.68
CA GLU A 138 -15.90 -3.89 -24.12
C GLU A 138 -15.57 -2.51 -24.72
N TYR A 139 -14.61 -1.82 -24.13
CA TYR A 139 -14.26 -0.44 -24.52
C TYR A 139 -12.93 -0.30 -25.24
N ASN A 140 -12.30 -1.42 -25.62
CA ASN A 140 -10.98 -1.47 -26.27
C ASN A 140 -9.92 -0.67 -25.51
N LEU A 141 -9.87 -0.85 -24.17
CA LEU A 141 -8.94 -0.17 -23.28
C LEU A 141 -7.81 -1.12 -22.84
N ASN A 142 -6.76 -0.56 -22.23
CA ASN A 142 -5.64 -1.31 -21.64
C ASN A 142 -5.41 -0.87 -20.18
N LEU A 143 -6.47 -0.96 -19.38
CA LEU A 143 -6.41 -0.62 -17.94
C LEU A 143 -5.75 -1.74 -17.16
N LYS A 144 -5.05 -1.35 -16.09
CA LYS A 144 -4.49 -2.24 -15.09
C LYS A 144 -5.46 -2.42 -13.91
N THR A 145 -5.35 -3.51 -13.17
CA THR A 145 -6.31 -3.84 -12.10
C THR A 145 -6.36 -2.74 -11.02
N TYR A 146 -5.23 -2.16 -10.63
CA TYR A 146 -5.21 -1.07 -9.66
C TYR A 146 -5.83 0.24 -10.18
N GLN A 147 -5.90 0.44 -11.50
CA GLN A 147 -6.60 1.60 -12.07
C GLN A 147 -8.12 1.45 -11.92
N ILE A 148 -8.66 0.25 -12.15
CA ILE A 148 -10.08 -0.04 -11.86
C ILE A 148 -10.38 0.23 -10.37
N GLN A 149 -9.53 -0.25 -9.47
CA GLN A 149 -9.67 0.03 -8.04
C GLN A 149 -9.68 1.53 -7.73
N SER A 150 -8.77 2.29 -8.32
CA SER A 150 -8.68 3.74 -8.08
C SER A 150 -9.93 4.48 -8.54
N VAL A 151 -10.47 4.14 -9.71
CA VAL A 151 -11.69 4.74 -10.25
C VAL A 151 -12.89 4.41 -9.37
N THR A 152 -13.09 3.14 -9.03
CA THR A 152 -14.21 2.70 -8.18
C THR A 152 -14.14 3.28 -6.78
N TRP A 153 -12.92 3.38 -6.21
CA TRP A 153 -12.69 3.98 -4.89
C TRP A 153 -13.04 5.48 -4.85
N ASN A 154 -12.61 6.26 -5.85
CA ASN A 154 -12.97 7.67 -5.96
C ASN A 154 -14.48 7.83 -6.08
N LYS A 155 -15.11 7.07 -6.98
CA LYS A 155 -16.56 7.14 -7.16
C LYS A 155 -17.34 6.74 -5.91
N TYR A 156 -16.89 5.70 -5.21
CA TYR A 156 -17.48 5.27 -3.95
C TYR A 156 -17.41 6.38 -2.88
N LYS A 157 -16.28 7.07 -2.77
CA LYS A 157 -16.14 8.21 -1.84
C LYS A 157 -17.05 9.38 -2.20
N ASP A 158 -17.14 9.72 -3.48
CA ASP A 158 -18.00 10.82 -3.95
C ASP A 158 -19.49 10.56 -3.65
N ILE A 159 -19.93 9.30 -3.72
CA ILE A 159 -21.31 8.92 -3.44
C ILE A 159 -21.58 8.93 -1.92
N ASN A 160 -20.63 8.51 -1.11
CA ASN A 160 -20.86 8.24 0.33
C ASN A 160 -20.36 9.35 1.26
N ASN A 161 -19.64 10.36 0.75
CA ASN A 161 -19.26 11.55 1.50
C ASN A 161 -20.25 12.73 1.30
N LYS A 162 -21.44 12.45 0.78
CA LYS A 162 -22.57 13.37 0.75
C LYS A 162 -23.44 13.13 1.98
#